data_f243a220bc61b8d577ec9f1d19a28ed2
#
_entry.id   f243a220bc61b8d577ec9f1d19a28ed2
#
_cell.length_a   1.000
_cell.length_b   1.000
_cell.length_c   1.000
_cell.angle_alpha   90.00
_cell.angle_beta   90.00
_cell.angle_gamma   90.00
#
_symmetry.space_group_name_H-M   'P 1'
#
loop_
_entity.id
_entity.type
_entity.pdbx_description
1 polymer ?
#
loop_
_entity_poly.entity_id
_entity_poly.type
_entity_poly.pdbx_seq_one_letter_code
_entity_poly.pdbx_strand_id
1 'polypeptide(L)'
;IASGKAHFHFNNDSDETIVHAGHMVLYRPKEPQKYEYYAKDNVEVYWVHFTGNNVTNLLRSYGLTDDKRVFYCGSGSEYQILFREMIKELQMCQNGYPEMLEMYLRQIFIRLHRHFLSSVSHDNTHKADEIDNAVSYFSEHYNEQINIDSYAEQNNMSTSWFIRNFRLYT
;
A
#
# COMPACT_ATOMS: atom_id res chain seq x y z
N ILE A 1 3.54 3.19 -1.14
CA ILE A 1 4.20 4.08 -0.19
C ILE A 1 4.80 3.22 0.89
N ALA A 2 6.12 3.28 1.05
CA ALA A 2 6.89 2.44 1.97
C ALA A 2 7.02 3.06 3.37
N SER A 3 7.09 4.39 3.43
CA SER A 3 7.11 5.13 4.69
C SER A 3 6.49 6.52 4.53
N GLY A 4 6.09 7.14 5.63
CA GLY A 4 5.51 8.46 5.66
C GLY A 4 4.15 8.55 4.98
N LYS A 5 3.86 9.70 4.39
CA LYS A 5 2.61 9.94 3.66
C LYS A 5 2.85 10.78 2.41
N ALA A 6 1.96 10.65 1.43
CA ALA A 6 1.98 11.39 0.19
C ALA A 6 0.60 11.99 -0.10
N HIS A 7 0.58 13.07 -0.84
CA HIS A 7 -0.60 13.88 -1.12
C HIS A 7 -0.98 13.71 -2.58
N PHE A 8 -2.19 13.24 -2.84
CA PHE A 8 -2.69 12.94 -4.18
C PHE A 8 -3.93 13.75 -4.50
N HIS A 9 -4.09 14.11 -5.76
CA HIS A 9 -5.28 14.75 -6.28
C HIS A 9 -5.82 13.92 -7.45
N PHE A 10 -7.03 13.42 -7.31
CA PHE A 10 -7.69 12.61 -8.33
C PHE A 10 -8.77 13.43 -9.06
N ASN A 11 -8.99 13.16 -10.35
CA ASN A 11 -10.10 13.73 -11.16
C ASN A 11 -10.13 15.26 -11.27
N ASN A 12 -9.00 15.97 -11.30
CA ASN A 12 -8.93 17.44 -11.28
C ASN A 12 -9.61 18.10 -10.05
N ASP A 13 -9.93 17.33 -9.03
CA ASP A 13 -10.54 17.86 -7.83
C ASP A 13 -9.54 18.70 -7.04
N SER A 14 -10.07 19.75 -6.42
CA SER A 14 -9.34 20.55 -5.44
C SER A 14 -9.05 19.75 -4.17
N ASP A 15 -9.70 18.61 -4.00
CA ASP A 15 -9.63 17.82 -2.79
C ASP A 15 -8.39 16.94 -2.77
N GLU A 16 -7.62 17.13 -1.73
CA GLU A 16 -6.41 16.38 -1.44
C GLU A 16 -6.77 15.05 -0.78
N THR A 17 -6.19 13.96 -1.28
CA THR A 17 -6.23 12.65 -0.64
C THR A 17 -4.87 12.34 -0.04
N ILE A 18 -4.80 12.25 1.28
CA ILE A 18 -3.56 11.84 1.97
C ILE A 18 -3.50 10.32 1.97
N VAL A 19 -2.39 9.78 1.47
CA VAL A 19 -2.16 8.34 1.37
C VAL A 19 -0.93 7.98 2.21
N HIS A 20 -1.14 7.15 3.21
CA HIS A 20 -0.12 6.75 4.18
C HIS A 20 0.69 5.53 3.72
N ALA A 21 1.77 5.24 4.45
CA ALA A 21 2.53 4.00 4.31
C ALA A 21 1.60 2.77 4.35
N GLY A 22 2.00 1.70 3.67
CA GLY A 22 1.18 0.49 3.53
C GLY A 22 0.10 0.58 2.45
N HIS A 23 0.00 1.68 1.74
CA HIS A 23 -0.95 1.85 0.64
C HIS A 23 -0.26 1.94 -0.72
N MET A 24 -0.98 1.53 -1.73
CA MET A 24 -0.62 1.64 -3.14
C MET A 24 -1.62 2.54 -3.87
N VAL A 25 -1.10 3.39 -4.76
CA VAL A 25 -1.92 4.19 -5.67
C VAL A 25 -1.75 3.65 -7.09
N LEU A 26 -2.86 3.43 -7.77
CA LEU A 26 -2.87 2.98 -9.15
C LEU A 26 -3.50 4.03 -10.06
N TYR A 27 -2.69 4.61 -10.94
CA TYR A 27 -3.16 5.44 -12.03
C TYR A 27 -3.38 4.59 -13.28
N ARG A 28 -4.43 4.91 -14.02
CA ARG A 28 -4.79 4.24 -15.27
C ARG A 28 -4.36 5.07 -16.48
N PRO A 29 -4.29 4.47 -17.66
CA PRO A 29 -3.96 5.22 -18.88
C PRO A 29 -4.84 6.46 -19.04
N LYS A 30 -4.21 7.60 -19.36
CA LYS A 30 -4.83 8.91 -19.57
C LYS A 30 -5.39 9.59 -18.30
N GLU A 31 -5.25 9.02 -17.12
CA GLU A 31 -5.56 9.73 -15.90
C GLU A 31 -4.48 10.80 -15.63
N PRO A 32 -4.88 12.03 -15.28
CA PRO A 32 -3.94 13.04 -14.85
C PRO A 32 -3.28 12.60 -13.54
N GLN A 33 -1.95 12.69 -13.49
CA GLN A 33 -1.18 12.33 -12.30
C GLN A 33 -0.79 13.62 -11.60
N LYS A 34 -1.41 13.89 -10.46
CA LYS A 34 -1.08 15.02 -9.62
C LYS A 34 -0.86 14.52 -8.20
N TYR A 35 0.38 14.67 -7.71
CA TYR A 35 0.77 14.29 -6.36
C TYR A 35 1.91 15.17 -5.86
N GLU A 36 2.02 15.27 -4.55
CA GLU A 36 3.02 16.08 -3.87
C GLU A 36 3.67 15.29 -2.74
N TYR A 37 4.98 15.47 -2.58
CA TYR A 37 5.78 14.89 -1.51
C TYR A 37 6.43 16.02 -0.73
N TYR A 38 6.16 16.10 0.56
CA TYR A 38 6.75 17.10 1.43
C TYR A 38 7.87 16.48 2.26
N ALA A 39 9.00 17.17 2.38
CA ALA A 39 10.14 16.68 3.16
C ALA A 39 9.79 16.37 4.63
N LYS A 40 8.86 17.14 5.20
CA LYS A 40 8.36 16.93 6.57
C LYS A 40 7.63 15.59 6.78
N ASP A 41 7.14 14.96 5.70
CA ASP A 41 6.34 13.74 5.76
C ASP A 41 7.20 12.47 5.64
N ASN A 42 8.53 12.61 5.48
CA ASN A 42 9.51 11.51 5.40
C ASN A 42 9.07 10.36 4.48
N VAL A 43 8.49 10.72 3.32
CA VAL A 43 7.90 9.75 2.41
C VAL A 43 8.97 8.98 1.63
N GLU A 44 8.84 7.66 1.60
CA GLU A 44 9.55 6.77 0.68
C GLU A 44 8.52 6.11 -0.23
N VAL A 45 8.71 6.27 -1.55
CA VAL A 45 7.79 5.74 -2.57
C VAL A 45 8.56 4.90 -3.57
N TYR A 46 8.07 3.70 -3.82
CA TYR A 46 8.45 2.91 -4.98
C TYR A 46 7.35 3.03 -6.03
N TRP A 47 7.74 3.17 -7.29
CA TRP A 47 6.79 3.27 -8.38
C TRP A 47 7.27 2.49 -9.61
N VAL A 48 6.32 2.05 -10.43
CA VAL A 48 6.57 1.36 -11.69
C VAL A 48 5.55 1.81 -12.72
N HIS A 49 6.02 2.09 -13.94
CA HIS A 49 5.17 2.25 -15.11
C HIS A 49 5.15 0.95 -15.90
N PHE A 50 3.99 0.49 -16.26
CA PHE A 50 3.82 -0.71 -17.06
C PHE A 50 2.73 -0.51 -18.11
N THR A 51 2.83 -1.24 -19.21
CA THR A 51 1.88 -1.18 -20.32
C THR A 51 1.71 -2.58 -20.94
N GLY A 52 0.62 -2.77 -21.65
CA GLY A 52 0.35 -4.03 -22.36
C GLY A 52 -1.09 -4.09 -22.87
N ASN A 53 -1.33 -4.90 -23.90
CA ASN A 53 -2.63 -5.00 -24.56
C ASN A 53 -3.74 -5.55 -23.67
N ASN A 54 -3.40 -6.31 -22.62
CA ASN A 54 -4.35 -6.97 -21.73
C ASN A 54 -4.31 -6.45 -20.28
N VAL A 55 -3.66 -5.32 -20.03
CA VAL A 55 -3.46 -4.79 -18.68
C VAL A 55 -4.77 -4.55 -17.96
N THR A 56 -5.75 -3.95 -18.61
CA THR A 56 -7.06 -3.65 -17.99
C THR A 56 -7.76 -4.92 -17.49
N ASN A 57 -7.79 -5.98 -18.30
CA ASN A 57 -8.40 -7.23 -17.89
C ASN A 57 -7.61 -7.92 -16.76
N LEU A 58 -6.27 -7.85 -16.86
CA LEU A 58 -5.39 -8.37 -15.81
C LEU A 58 -5.64 -7.69 -14.48
N LEU A 59 -5.68 -6.36 -14.45
CA LEU A 59 -5.95 -5.59 -13.23
C LEU A 59 -7.32 -5.95 -12.63
N ARG A 60 -8.36 -6.02 -13.46
CA ARG A 60 -9.71 -6.44 -13.03
C ARG A 60 -9.73 -7.84 -12.45
N SER A 61 -9.00 -8.79 -13.03
CA SER A 61 -8.93 -10.18 -12.51
C SER A 61 -8.30 -10.26 -11.11
N TYR A 62 -7.52 -9.25 -10.72
CA TYR A 62 -6.93 -9.12 -9.39
C TYR A 62 -7.74 -8.19 -8.46
N GLY A 63 -8.96 -7.79 -8.85
CA GLY A 63 -9.81 -6.93 -8.03
C GLY A 63 -9.42 -5.45 -8.04
N LEU A 64 -8.54 -5.04 -8.95
CA LEU A 64 -8.12 -3.65 -9.14
C LEU A 64 -9.09 -2.96 -10.09
N THR A 65 -10.29 -2.68 -9.59
CA THR A 65 -11.41 -2.10 -10.35
C THR A 65 -11.20 -0.62 -10.68
N ASP A 66 -11.94 -0.11 -11.68
CA ASP A 66 -11.72 1.24 -12.21
C ASP A 66 -12.25 2.36 -11.29
N ASP A 67 -13.09 2.01 -10.32
CA ASP A 67 -13.69 2.91 -9.34
C ASP A 67 -12.78 3.22 -8.14
N LYS A 68 -11.74 2.42 -7.95
CA LYS A 68 -10.81 2.56 -6.81
C LYS A 68 -9.39 2.85 -7.30
N ARG A 69 -8.72 3.79 -6.63
CA ARG A 69 -7.33 4.19 -6.92
C ARG A 69 -6.37 3.90 -5.80
N VAL A 70 -6.83 3.96 -4.56
CA VAL A 70 -6.02 3.71 -3.37
C VAL A 70 -6.35 2.33 -2.83
N PHE A 71 -5.32 1.51 -2.60
CA PHE A 71 -5.45 0.13 -2.14
C PHE A 71 -4.54 -0.07 -0.96
N TYR A 72 -5.08 -0.58 0.13
CA TYR A 72 -4.25 -1.04 1.24
C TYR A 72 -3.56 -2.35 0.85
N CYS A 73 -2.28 -2.42 1.08
CA CYS A 73 -1.45 -3.58 0.73
C CYS A 73 -0.65 -4.14 1.91
N GLY A 74 -0.87 -3.58 3.10
CA GLY A 74 -0.14 -3.98 4.30
C GLY A 74 1.16 -3.19 4.50
N SER A 75 1.65 -3.17 5.72
CA SER A 75 2.87 -2.47 6.13
C SER A 75 4.14 -3.32 6.00
N GLY A 76 4.02 -4.55 5.52
CA GLY A 76 5.13 -5.48 5.37
C GLY A 76 6.15 -5.06 4.30
N SER A 77 7.42 -5.44 4.51
CA SER A 77 8.52 -5.14 3.57
C SER A 77 8.47 -5.94 2.26
N GLU A 78 7.50 -6.82 2.09
CA GLU A 78 7.42 -7.76 0.96
C GLU A 78 7.29 -7.08 -0.40
N TYR A 79 6.54 -5.97 -0.47
CA TYR A 79 6.44 -5.18 -1.70
C TYR A 79 7.73 -4.41 -1.97
N GLN A 80 8.36 -3.87 -0.93
CA GLN A 80 9.65 -3.18 -1.06
C GLN A 80 10.73 -4.13 -1.62
N ILE A 81 10.75 -5.38 -1.17
CA ILE A 81 11.67 -6.40 -1.69
C ILE A 81 11.45 -6.60 -3.19
N LEU A 82 10.20 -6.77 -3.64
CA LEU A 82 9.89 -6.95 -5.05
C LEU A 82 10.32 -5.75 -5.90
N PHE A 83 10.07 -4.53 -5.45
CA PHE A 83 10.53 -3.32 -6.14
C PHE A 83 12.07 -3.23 -6.20
N ARG A 84 12.77 -3.58 -5.13
CA ARG A 84 14.25 -3.59 -5.12
C ARG A 84 14.82 -4.64 -6.09
N GLU A 85 14.21 -5.83 -6.17
CA GLU A 85 14.60 -6.84 -7.15
C GLU A 85 14.34 -6.34 -8.59
N MET A 86 13.21 -5.68 -8.86
CA MET A 86 12.96 -5.05 -10.16
C MET A 86 14.01 -4.00 -10.53
N ILE A 87 14.41 -3.15 -9.57
CA ILE A 87 15.46 -2.14 -9.77
C ILE A 87 16.79 -2.83 -10.11
N LYS A 88 17.13 -3.90 -9.39
CA LYS A 88 18.36 -4.68 -9.60
C LYS A 88 18.38 -5.32 -10.99
N GLU A 89 17.28 -5.92 -11.44
CA GLU A 89 17.16 -6.48 -12.79
C GLU A 89 17.39 -5.40 -13.87
N LEU A 90 16.79 -4.21 -13.69
CA LEU A 90 16.98 -3.08 -14.59
C LEU A 90 18.44 -2.58 -14.63
N GLN A 91 19.14 -2.63 -13.50
CA GLN A 91 20.55 -2.24 -13.42
C GLN A 91 21.49 -3.24 -14.06
N MET A 92 21.21 -4.52 -13.90
CA MET A 92 22.06 -5.61 -14.39
C MET A 92 21.80 -5.96 -15.85
N CYS A 93 20.58 -5.79 -16.34
CA CYS A 93 20.15 -6.06 -17.72
C CYS A 93 20.62 -7.43 -18.24
N GLN A 94 20.56 -8.46 -17.40
CA GLN A 94 20.94 -9.83 -17.80
C GLN A 94 19.91 -10.44 -18.75
N ASN A 95 20.30 -11.52 -19.44
CA ASN A 95 19.36 -12.24 -20.30
C ASN A 95 18.12 -12.67 -19.51
N GLY A 96 16.92 -12.35 -20.02
CA GLY A 96 15.65 -12.66 -19.37
C GLY A 96 15.19 -11.59 -18.35
N TYR A 97 15.88 -10.45 -18.23
CA TYR A 97 15.44 -9.40 -17.29
C TYR A 97 14.02 -8.87 -17.57
N PRO A 98 13.53 -8.75 -18.82
CA PRO A 98 12.16 -8.30 -19.04
C PRO A 98 11.12 -9.29 -18.48
N GLU A 99 11.37 -10.58 -18.64
CA GLU A 99 10.53 -11.64 -18.09
C GLU A 99 10.55 -11.63 -16.56
N MET A 100 11.72 -11.41 -15.96
CA MET A 100 11.85 -11.26 -14.50
C MET A 100 11.06 -10.05 -13.99
N LEU A 101 11.12 -8.90 -14.66
CA LEU A 101 10.33 -7.72 -14.32
C LEU A 101 8.83 -8.02 -14.37
N GLU A 102 8.36 -8.71 -15.42
CA GLU A 102 6.97 -9.12 -15.51
C GLU A 102 6.56 -10.06 -14.37
N MET A 103 7.41 -11.01 -14.01
CA MET A 103 7.15 -11.94 -12.90
C MET A 103 7.04 -11.21 -11.56
N TYR A 104 7.92 -10.26 -11.26
CA TYR A 104 7.85 -9.46 -10.05
C TYR A 104 6.59 -8.58 -10.01
N LEU A 105 6.24 -7.96 -11.13
CA LEU A 105 5.01 -7.16 -11.23
C LEU A 105 3.77 -8.04 -11.01
N ARG A 106 3.72 -9.24 -11.60
CA ARG A 106 2.65 -10.21 -11.36
C ARG A 106 2.57 -10.64 -9.89
N GLN A 107 3.71 -10.84 -9.22
CA GLN A 107 3.73 -11.16 -7.79
C GLN A 107 3.12 -10.03 -6.96
N ILE A 108 3.39 -8.76 -7.28
CA ILE A 108 2.76 -7.61 -6.61
C ILE A 108 1.24 -7.71 -6.71
N PHE A 109 0.69 -7.94 -7.90
CA PHE A 109 -0.76 -8.04 -8.09
C PHE A 109 -1.38 -9.27 -7.41
N ILE A 110 -0.71 -10.42 -7.44
CA ILE A 110 -1.18 -11.64 -6.77
C ILE A 110 -1.24 -11.44 -5.25
N ARG A 111 -0.21 -10.82 -4.65
CA ARG A 111 -0.17 -10.54 -3.21
C ARG A 111 -1.29 -9.59 -2.82
N LEU A 112 -1.49 -8.53 -3.60
CA LEU A 112 -2.56 -7.56 -3.39
C LEU A 112 -3.94 -8.23 -3.48
N HIS A 113 -4.16 -9.08 -4.49
CA HIS A 113 -5.40 -9.84 -4.63
C HIS A 113 -5.66 -10.78 -3.45
N ARG A 114 -4.63 -11.50 -3.00
CA ARG A 114 -4.74 -12.36 -1.80
C ARG A 114 -5.10 -11.56 -0.56
N HIS A 115 -4.53 -10.37 -0.42
CA HIS A 115 -4.86 -9.46 0.67
C HIS A 115 -6.34 -9.05 0.61
N PHE A 116 -6.87 -8.72 -0.57
CA PHE A 116 -8.30 -8.42 -0.73
C PHE A 116 -9.19 -9.60 -0.39
N LEU A 117 -8.85 -10.80 -0.84
CA LEU A 117 -9.63 -12.00 -0.54
C LEU A 117 -9.63 -12.32 0.95
N SER A 118 -8.51 -12.16 1.63
CA SER A 118 -8.43 -12.36 3.08
C SER A 118 -9.24 -11.34 3.86
N SER A 119 -9.33 -10.10 3.39
CA SER A 119 -10.15 -9.06 4.00
C SER A 119 -11.65 -9.27 3.80
N VAL A 120 -12.06 -9.91 2.71
CA VAL A 120 -13.48 -10.22 2.41
C VAL A 120 -13.97 -11.47 3.12
N SER A 121 -13.09 -12.46 3.35
CA SER A 121 -13.47 -13.77 3.93
C SER A 121 -13.62 -13.77 5.46
N HIS A 122 -13.31 -12.68 6.12
CA HIS A 122 -13.54 -12.50 7.54
C HIS A 122 -14.47 -11.30 7.76
N ASP A 123 -15.38 -11.46 8.72
CA ASP A 123 -16.22 -10.44 9.37
C ASP A 123 -15.36 -9.32 10.04
N ASN A 124 -14.24 -8.98 9.43
CA ASN A 124 -13.07 -8.28 9.95
C ASN A 124 -12.76 -6.96 9.24
N THR A 125 -13.64 -6.41 8.41
CA THR A 125 -13.41 -5.07 7.83
C THR A 125 -13.14 -4.04 8.93
N HIS A 126 -13.90 -4.11 10.01
CA HIS A 126 -13.70 -3.23 11.17
C HIS A 126 -12.33 -3.41 11.84
N LYS A 127 -11.86 -4.66 11.96
CA LYS A 127 -10.57 -4.96 12.59
C LYS A 127 -9.37 -4.54 11.74
N ALA A 128 -9.46 -4.71 10.43
CA ALA A 128 -8.41 -4.27 9.51
C ALA A 128 -8.29 -2.74 9.53
N ASP A 129 -9.42 -2.04 9.45
CA ASP A 129 -9.45 -0.57 9.51
C ASP A 129 -8.88 -0.03 10.84
N GLU A 130 -9.16 -0.69 11.97
CA GLU A 130 -8.61 -0.32 13.28
C GLU A 130 -7.08 -0.50 13.33
N ILE A 131 -6.55 -1.58 12.76
CA ILE A 131 -5.10 -1.81 12.71
C ILE A 131 -4.42 -0.86 11.72
N ASP A 132 -5.05 -0.55 10.59
CA ASP A 132 -4.54 0.42 9.62
C ASP A 132 -4.45 1.83 10.22
N ASN A 133 -5.46 2.22 10.99
CA ASN A 133 -5.45 3.47 11.74
C ASN A 133 -4.31 3.50 12.76
N ALA A 134 -4.05 2.37 13.44
CA ALA A 134 -2.96 2.25 14.39
C ALA A 134 -1.59 2.37 13.70
N VAL A 135 -1.40 1.71 12.56
CA VAL A 135 -0.15 1.80 11.77
C VAL A 135 0.09 3.25 11.32
N SER A 136 -0.95 3.91 10.84
CA SER A 136 -0.88 5.32 10.42
C SER A 136 -0.52 6.22 11.60
N TYR A 137 -1.20 6.06 12.73
CA TYR A 137 -0.93 6.83 13.95
C TYR A 137 0.50 6.62 14.45
N PHE A 138 0.97 5.38 14.54
CA PHE A 138 2.34 5.09 14.99
C PHE A 138 3.40 5.59 14.01
N SER A 139 3.10 5.59 12.71
CA SER A 139 3.98 6.15 11.69
C SER A 139 4.07 7.68 11.76
N GLU A 140 3.03 8.35 12.19
CA GLU A 140 3.03 9.81 12.37
C GLU A 140 3.71 10.25 13.67
N HIS A 141 3.66 9.40 14.71
CA HIS A 141 4.17 9.68 16.04
C HIS A 141 5.40 8.85 16.41
N TYR A 142 6.17 8.36 15.41
CA TYR A 142 7.30 7.44 15.61
C TYR A 142 8.42 8.01 16.49
N ASN A 143 8.51 9.31 16.61
CA ASN A 143 9.50 10.04 17.45
C ASN A 143 8.96 10.36 18.86
N GLU A 144 7.75 9.95 19.18
CA GLU A 144 7.11 10.13 20.48
C GLU A 144 7.09 8.81 21.26
N GLN A 145 6.97 8.92 22.58
CA GLN A 145 6.79 7.73 23.41
C GLN A 145 5.31 7.32 23.38
N ILE A 146 4.97 6.39 22.49
CA ILE A 146 3.60 5.89 22.34
C ILE A 146 3.28 4.91 23.48
N ASN A 147 2.22 5.20 24.22
CA ASN A 147 1.66 4.27 25.21
C ASN A 147 0.56 3.42 24.53
N ILE A 148 0.85 2.13 24.35
CA ILE A 148 -0.05 1.18 23.66
C ILE A 148 -1.36 0.98 24.46
N ASP A 149 -1.32 0.98 25.79
CA ASP A 149 -2.52 0.83 26.60
C ASP A 149 -3.46 2.01 26.42
N SER A 150 -2.92 3.22 26.46
CA SER A 150 -3.69 4.45 26.23
C SER A 150 -4.25 4.51 24.81
N TYR A 151 -3.47 4.09 23.81
CA TYR A 151 -3.94 4.04 22.43
C TYR A 151 -5.12 3.07 22.28
N ALA A 152 -5.00 1.86 22.83
CA ALA A 152 -6.06 0.86 22.76
C ALA A 152 -7.33 1.35 23.45
N GLU A 153 -7.21 1.93 24.64
CA GLU A 153 -8.34 2.48 25.42
C GLU A 153 -9.06 3.61 24.65
N GLN A 154 -8.32 4.56 24.08
CA GLN A 154 -8.89 5.66 23.28
C GLN A 154 -9.67 5.19 22.06
N ASN A 155 -9.30 4.02 21.52
CA ASN A 155 -9.98 3.41 20.36
C ASN A 155 -10.97 2.30 20.79
N ASN A 156 -11.38 2.26 22.06
CA ASN A 156 -12.33 1.26 22.59
C ASN A 156 -11.88 -0.20 22.40
N MET A 157 -10.59 -0.44 22.44
CA MET A 157 -10.00 -1.77 22.32
C MET A 157 -9.34 -2.20 23.61
N SER A 158 -9.34 -3.50 23.94
CA SER A 158 -8.44 -4.01 24.97
C SER A 158 -7.01 -4.12 24.44
N THR A 159 -6.02 -3.80 25.24
CA THR A 159 -4.60 -3.91 24.88
C THR A 159 -4.24 -5.31 24.36
N SER A 160 -4.75 -6.35 25.00
CA SER A 160 -4.52 -7.74 24.59
C SER A 160 -5.09 -8.05 23.21
N TRP A 161 -6.30 -7.55 22.90
CA TRP A 161 -6.91 -7.66 21.59
C TRP A 161 -6.10 -6.92 20.53
N PHE A 162 -5.72 -5.67 20.85
CA PHE A 162 -4.92 -4.82 19.97
C PHE A 162 -3.58 -5.47 19.61
N ILE A 163 -2.77 -5.85 20.61
CA ILE A 163 -1.45 -6.47 20.40
C ILE A 163 -1.57 -7.75 19.57
N ARG A 164 -2.57 -8.60 19.85
CA ARG A 164 -2.80 -9.84 19.12
C ARG A 164 -3.11 -9.56 17.65
N ASN A 165 -4.03 -8.65 17.36
CA ASN A 165 -4.45 -8.35 15.99
C ASN A 165 -3.36 -7.55 15.26
N PHE A 166 -2.71 -6.60 15.90
CA PHE A 166 -1.61 -5.85 15.31
C PHE A 166 -0.49 -6.78 14.81
N ARG A 167 -0.11 -7.79 15.59
CA ARG A 167 0.89 -8.81 15.18
C ARG A 167 0.42 -9.73 14.06
N LEU A 168 -0.88 -9.89 13.86
CA LEU A 168 -1.43 -10.72 12.79
C LEU A 168 -1.49 -9.97 11.45
N TYR A 169 -1.63 -8.65 11.50
CA TYR A 169 -1.85 -7.81 10.32
C TYR A 169 -0.61 -7.01 9.90
N THR A 170 0.42 -6.90 10.74
CA THR A 170 1.69 -6.23 10.44
C THR A 170 2.87 -7.18 10.42
#